data_41aa668bae1414d06bf71a9256b4bdf5
#
_entry.id   41aa668bae1414d06bf71a9256b4bdf5
#
_cell.length_a   1.000
_cell.length_b   1.000
_cell.length_c   1.000
_cell.angle_alpha   90.00
_cell.angle_beta   90.00
_cell.angle_gamma   90.00
#
_symmetry.space_group_name_H-M   'P 1'
#
loop_
_entity.id
_entity.type
_entity.pdbx_description
1 polymer ?
#
loop_
_entity_poly.entity_id
_entity_poly.type
_entity_poly.pdbx_seq_one_letter_code
_entity_poly.pdbx_strand_id
1 'polypeptide(L)'
;MGDEEITIISPTVSAARQKGFDVVGPLSGDTVFHHALRGEFDAVVAMYHDQGLAPLKAVAFDSGVNWTLGLPFIRTSPDHGTAYNIAGQGIANPSSMIAAIRLAKQLARNPR
;
A
#
# COMPACT_ATOMS: atom_id res chain seq x y z
N MET A 1 14.06 18.59 13.63
CA MET A 1 13.26 17.49 13.06
C MET A 1 12.35 17.01 14.18
N GLY A 2 11.21 16.40 13.87
CA GLY A 2 10.25 15.92 14.86
C GLY A 2 10.78 14.78 15.75
N ASP A 3 9.99 14.39 16.72
CA ASP A 3 10.29 13.32 17.69
C ASP A 3 9.25 12.20 17.68
N GLU A 4 8.46 12.11 16.59
CA GLU A 4 7.34 11.18 16.42
C GLU A 4 7.80 9.71 16.49
N GLU A 5 9.01 9.41 16.00
CA GLU A 5 9.59 8.06 16.10
C GLU A 5 9.78 7.64 17.57
N ILE A 6 10.16 8.59 18.44
CA ILE A 6 10.42 8.33 19.85
C ILE A 6 9.12 8.33 20.66
N THR A 7 8.25 9.32 20.40
CA THR A 7 7.08 9.59 21.24
C THR A 7 5.84 8.81 20.83
N ILE A 8 5.74 8.38 19.55
CA ILE A 8 4.55 7.74 19.00
C ILE A 8 4.88 6.37 18.39
N ILE A 9 5.81 6.30 17.42
CA ILE A 9 5.99 5.10 16.61
C ILE A 9 6.62 3.98 17.41
N SER A 10 7.75 4.22 18.10
CA SER A 10 8.42 3.19 18.90
C SER A 10 7.54 2.62 20.03
N PRO A 11 6.81 3.44 20.81
CA PRO A 11 5.83 2.92 21.77
C PRO A 11 4.71 2.09 21.11
N THR A 12 4.23 2.52 19.93
CA THR A 12 3.18 1.78 19.19
C THR A 12 3.68 0.43 18.71
N VAL A 13 4.89 0.35 18.16
CA VAL A 13 5.54 -0.90 17.75
C VAL A 13 5.70 -1.84 18.97
N SER A 14 6.13 -1.31 20.10
CA SER A 14 6.26 -2.09 21.35
C SER A 14 4.92 -2.64 21.81
N ALA A 15 3.87 -1.84 21.79
CA ALA A 15 2.51 -2.27 22.15
C ALA A 15 1.94 -3.32 21.16
N ALA A 16 2.24 -3.20 19.87
CA ALA A 16 1.84 -4.19 18.87
C ALA A 16 2.52 -5.54 19.11
N ARG A 17 3.83 -5.54 19.41
CA ARG A 17 4.58 -6.77 19.79
C ARG A 17 3.99 -7.45 21.01
N GLN A 18 3.60 -6.67 22.04
CA GLN A 18 2.95 -7.22 23.23
C GLN A 18 1.61 -7.88 22.93
N LYS A 19 0.92 -7.46 21.86
CA LYS A 19 -0.30 -8.08 21.36
C LYS A 19 -0.08 -9.27 20.41
N GLY A 20 1.18 -9.68 20.20
CA GLY A 20 1.54 -10.83 19.39
C GLY A 20 1.73 -10.53 17.90
N PHE A 21 1.75 -9.26 17.48
CA PHE A 21 2.09 -8.92 16.10
C PHE A 21 3.60 -9.04 15.87
N ASP A 22 3.99 -9.71 14.78
CA ASP A 22 5.37 -9.71 14.30
C ASP A 22 5.62 -8.41 13.51
N VAL A 23 6.11 -7.40 14.19
CA VAL A 23 6.32 -6.06 13.64
C VAL A 23 7.71 -5.54 13.97
N VAL A 24 8.37 -4.95 12.99
CA VAL A 24 9.70 -4.33 13.12
C VAL A 24 9.60 -2.85 12.78
N GLY A 25 10.27 -2.02 13.56
CA GLY A 25 10.28 -0.57 13.32
C GLY A 25 10.54 0.25 14.56
N PRO A 26 10.62 1.58 14.39
CA PRO A 26 10.64 2.30 13.11
C PRO A 26 11.87 1.96 12.26
N LEU A 27 11.70 1.93 10.95
CA LEU A 27 12.76 1.72 9.97
C LEU A 27 12.87 2.95 9.05
N SER A 28 14.04 3.13 8.45
CA SER A 28 14.26 4.24 7.53
C SER A 28 13.46 4.08 6.25
N GLY A 29 12.76 5.14 5.84
CA GLY A 29 11.88 5.13 4.66
C GLY A 29 12.60 4.95 3.33
N ASP A 30 13.90 5.25 3.28
CA ASP A 30 14.74 5.09 2.07
C ASP A 30 15.20 3.65 1.84
N THR A 31 15.20 2.81 2.88
CA THR A 31 15.71 1.43 2.80
C THR A 31 14.64 0.35 3.01
N VAL A 32 13.58 0.64 3.76
CA VAL A 32 12.55 -0.36 4.12
C VAL A 32 11.90 -1.01 2.90
N PHE A 33 11.66 -0.26 1.84
CA PHE A 33 11.05 -0.79 0.61
C PHE A 33 12.00 -1.71 -0.16
N HIS A 34 13.31 -1.45 -0.12
CA HIS A 34 14.29 -2.36 -0.70
C HIS A 34 14.23 -3.74 -0.01
N HIS A 35 14.19 -3.77 1.32
CA HIS A 35 14.09 -5.00 2.09
C HIS A 35 12.75 -5.70 1.86
N ALA A 36 11.64 -4.96 1.81
CA ALA A 36 10.32 -5.52 1.53
C ALA A 36 10.24 -6.18 0.14
N LEU A 37 10.81 -5.55 -0.89
CA LEU A 37 10.86 -6.11 -2.25
C LEU A 37 11.72 -7.38 -2.35
N ARG A 38 12.63 -7.59 -1.43
CA ARG A 38 13.42 -8.84 -1.30
C ARG A 38 12.70 -9.93 -0.50
N GLY A 39 11.49 -9.66 -0.02
CA GLY A 39 10.68 -10.62 0.75
C GLY A 39 11.05 -10.70 2.24
N GLU A 40 11.76 -9.72 2.77
CA GLU A 40 12.09 -9.67 4.20
C GLU A 40 10.89 -9.24 5.06
N PHE A 41 9.89 -8.59 4.45
CA PHE A 41 8.65 -8.16 5.10
C PHE A 41 7.44 -8.51 4.22
N ASP A 42 6.33 -8.91 4.83
CA ASP A 42 5.06 -9.17 4.15
C ASP A 42 4.33 -7.88 3.79
N ALA A 43 4.53 -6.82 4.56
CA ALA A 43 3.91 -5.51 4.38
C ALA A 43 4.76 -4.38 4.97
N VAL A 44 4.57 -3.18 4.45
CA VAL A 44 5.15 -1.94 4.99
C VAL A 44 4.03 -0.99 5.39
N VAL A 45 4.08 -0.49 6.63
CA VAL A 45 3.18 0.56 7.11
C VAL A 45 3.86 1.91 6.88
N ALA A 46 3.37 2.66 5.90
CA ALA A 46 3.84 4.01 5.60
C ALA A 46 3.09 5.05 6.44
N MET A 47 3.79 6.08 6.91
CA MET A 47 3.21 7.08 7.80
C MET A 47 2.45 8.18 7.04
N TYR A 48 2.73 8.36 5.75
CA TYR A 48 2.03 9.31 4.90
C TYR A 48 1.97 8.81 3.44
N HIS A 49 1.06 9.40 2.67
CA HIS A 49 0.72 8.97 1.32
C HIS A 49 1.95 8.77 0.42
N ASP A 50 2.78 9.79 0.22
CA ASP A 50 3.88 9.72 -0.74
C ASP A 50 5.01 8.80 -0.29
N GLN A 51 5.18 8.59 1.03
CA GLN A 51 6.15 7.62 1.55
C GLN A 51 5.88 6.21 1.03
N GLY A 52 4.60 5.84 0.89
CA GLY A 52 4.20 4.54 0.35
C GLY A 52 4.04 4.54 -1.16
N LEU A 53 3.41 5.58 -1.73
CA LEU A 53 3.05 5.57 -3.15
C LEU A 53 4.23 5.87 -4.08
N ALA A 54 5.23 6.64 -3.66
CA ALA A 54 6.39 6.89 -4.52
C ALA A 54 7.14 5.59 -4.86
N PRO A 55 7.54 4.75 -3.89
CA PRO A 55 8.17 3.46 -4.20
C PRO A 55 7.22 2.49 -4.91
N LEU A 56 5.92 2.46 -4.57
CA LEU A 56 4.95 1.63 -5.27
C LEU A 56 4.89 1.97 -6.76
N LYS A 57 4.77 3.24 -7.09
CA LYS A 57 4.73 3.70 -8.49
C LYS A 57 6.04 3.47 -9.25
N ALA A 58 7.16 3.48 -8.57
CA ALA A 58 8.45 3.16 -9.19
C ALA A 58 8.55 1.70 -9.65
N VAL A 59 7.89 0.76 -8.94
CA VAL A 59 8.01 -0.68 -9.21
C VAL A 59 6.75 -1.31 -9.83
N ALA A 60 5.58 -0.72 -9.64
CA ALA A 60 4.28 -1.30 -10.01
C ALA A 60 3.30 -0.28 -10.58
N PHE A 61 3.76 0.65 -11.41
CA PHE A 61 2.94 1.75 -11.95
C PHE A 61 1.65 1.27 -12.63
N ASP A 62 1.75 0.21 -13.44
CA ASP A 62 0.63 -0.33 -14.21
C ASP A 62 -0.17 -1.42 -13.48
N SER A 63 0.30 -1.92 -12.35
CA SER A 63 -0.30 -3.04 -11.61
C SER A 63 -0.72 -2.69 -10.18
N GLY A 64 -0.40 -1.49 -9.72
CA GLY A 64 -0.80 -1.00 -8.40
C GLY A 64 -2.32 -0.99 -8.24
N VAL A 65 -2.78 -1.44 -7.07
CA VAL A 65 -4.21 -1.48 -6.70
C VAL A 65 -4.39 -0.86 -5.33
N ASN A 66 -5.32 0.06 -5.23
CA ASN A 66 -5.79 0.55 -3.95
C ASN A 66 -6.86 -0.42 -3.41
N TRP A 67 -6.61 -1.00 -2.24
CA TRP A 67 -7.55 -1.84 -1.51
C TRP A 67 -7.88 -1.19 -0.17
N THR A 68 -9.12 -0.78 0.03
CA THR A 68 -9.58 -0.21 1.31
C THR A 68 -9.93 -1.33 2.28
N LEU A 69 -9.21 -1.41 3.39
CA LEU A 69 -9.44 -2.39 4.45
C LEU A 69 -10.46 -1.86 5.49
N GLY A 70 -11.09 -2.78 6.24
CA GLY A 70 -12.00 -2.45 7.34
C GLY A 70 -13.43 -2.09 6.92
N LEU A 71 -13.77 -2.14 5.64
CA LEU A 71 -15.14 -1.95 5.16
C LEU A 71 -15.92 -3.27 5.22
N PRO A 72 -17.27 -3.25 5.40
CA PRO A 72 -18.11 -4.43 5.37
C PRO A 72 -18.32 -5.03 3.97
N PHE A 73 -17.67 -4.46 2.97
CA PHE A 73 -17.64 -4.91 1.58
C PHE A 73 -16.24 -4.74 0.99
N ILE A 74 -15.95 -5.47 -0.07
CA ILE A 74 -14.67 -5.37 -0.79
C ILE A 74 -14.66 -4.11 -1.66
N ARG A 75 -13.66 -3.25 -1.46
CA ARG A 75 -13.43 -2.07 -2.26
C ARG A 75 -12.00 -2.06 -2.79
N THR A 76 -11.87 -2.27 -4.08
CA THR A 76 -10.62 -2.09 -4.82
C THR A 76 -10.78 -0.99 -5.87
N SER A 77 -9.72 -0.28 -6.17
CA SER A 77 -9.70 0.71 -7.25
C SER A 77 -8.32 0.76 -7.90
N PRO A 78 -8.24 1.23 -9.17
CA PRO A 78 -6.94 1.47 -9.78
C PRO A 78 -6.18 2.57 -9.04
N ASP A 79 -4.88 2.53 -9.13
CA ASP A 79 -3.98 3.51 -8.53
C ASP A 79 -3.50 4.54 -9.57
N HIS A 80 -4.45 5.23 -10.21
CA HIS A 80 -4.16 6.32 -11.14
C HIS A 80 -5.03 7.54 -10.86
N GLY A 81 -4.56 8.72 -11.27
CA GLY A 81 -5.30 9.97 -11.20
C GLY A 81 -6.42 10.07 -12.24
N THR A 82 -7.09 11.20 -12.26
CA THR A 82 -8.25 11.49 -13.15
C THR A 82 -7.90 11.56 -14.63
N ALA A 83 -6.62 11.81 -14.97
CA ALA A 83 -6.07 11.78 -16.33
C ALA A 83 -6.90 12.61 -17.35
N TYR A 84 -7.33 13.79 -16.95
CA TYR A 84 -8.16 14.68 -17.78
C TYR A 84 -7.52 15.00 -19.14
N ASN A 85 -6.20 15.04 -19.22
CA ASN A 85 -5.43 15.32 -20.43
C ASN A 85 -5.60 14.27 -21.53
N ILE A 86 -6.03 13.06 -21.20
CA ILE A 86 -6.26 11.97 -22.16
C ILE A 86 -7.74 11.55 -22.25
N ALA A 87 -8.62 12.25 -21.57
CA ALA A 87 -10.06 11.96 -21.58
C ALA A 87 -10.62 12.03 -23.00
N GLY A 88 -11.39 11.03 -23.41
CA GLY A 88 -12.00 10.96 -24.76
C GLY A 88 -11.05 10.54 -25.88
N GLN A 89 -9.75 10.35 -25.63
CA GLN A 89 -8.77 10.01 -26.67
C GLN A 89 -8.63 8.50 -26.94
N GLY A 90 -9.19 7.65 -26.09
CA GLY A 90 -9.12 6.18 -26.25
C GLY A 90 -7.73 5.57 -26.01
N ILE A 91 -6.80 6.31 -25.39
CA ILE A 91 -5.40 5.90 -25.16
C ILE A 91 -5.09 5.53 -23.71
N ALA A 92 -6.07 5.55 -22.81
CA ALA A 92 -5.88 5.21 -21.41
C ALA A 92 -5.42 3.77 -21.23
N ASN A 93 -4.39 3.56 -20.38
CA ASN A 93 -3.92 2.21 -20.03
C ASN A 93 -4.88 1.58 -19.00
N PRO A 94 -5.58 0.46 -19.31
CA PRO A 94 -6.54 -0.17 -18.41
C PRO A 94 -5.89 -1.14 -17.39
N SER A 95 -4.59 -1.32 -17.39
CA SER A 95 -3.90 -2.40 -16.64
C SER A 95 -4.18 -2.38 -15.14
N SER A 96 -4.11 -1.21 -14.51
CA SER A 96 -4.41 -1.06 -13.07
C SER A 96 -5.89 -1.36 -12.76
N MET A 97 -6.83 -0.97 -13.62
CA MET A 97 -8.26 -1.32 -13.46
C MET A 97 -8.47 -2.83 -13.59
N ILE A 98 -7.83 -3.49 -14.55
CA ILE A 98 -7.89 -4.95 -14.70
C ILE A 98 -7.33 -5.64 -13.45
N ALA A 99 -6.20 -5.14 -12.90
CA ALA A 99 -5.63 -5.65 -11.66
C ALA A 99 -6.59 -5.49 -10.48
N ALA A 100 -7.24 -4.33 -10.34
CA ALA A 100 -8.22 -4.05 -9.29
C ALA A 100 -9.43 -5.00 -9.38
N ILE A 101 -9.97 -5.25 -10.57
CA ILE A 101 -11.09 -6.19 -10.77
C ILE A 101 -10.67 -7.63 -10.43
N ARG A 102 -9.47 -8.05 -10.84
CA ARG A 102 -8.93 -9.39 -10.52
C ARG A 102 -8.78 -9.59 -9.01
N LEU A 103 -8.24 -8.60 -8.32
CA LEU A 103 -8.11 -8.63 -6.85
C LEU A 103 -9.49 -8.71 -6.19
N ALA A 104 -10.46 -7.88 -6.59
CA ALA A 104 -11.83 -7.94 -6.05
C ALA A 104 -12.45 -9.33 -6.21
N LYS A 105 -12.30 -9.94 -7.41
CA LYS A 105 -12.77 -11.30 -7.68
C LYS A 105 -12.10 -12.35 -6.79
N GLN A 106 -10.80 -12.24 -6.56
CA GLN A 106 -10.04 -13.15 -5.69
C GLN A 106 -10.52 -13.05 -4.24
N LEU A 107 -10.69 -11.82 -3.72
CA LEU A 107 -11.15 -11.58 -2.36
C LEU A 107 -12.60 -12.06 -2.15
N ALA A 108 -13.48 -11.89 -3.14
CA ALA A 108 -14.86 -12.35 -3.08
C ALA A 108 -15.00 -13.89 -3.07
N ARG A 109 -14.02 -14.62 -3.59
CA ARG A 109 -14.00 -16.09 -3.59
C ARG A 109 -13.49 -16.67 -2.27
N ASN A 110 -12.71 -15.90 -1.52
CA ASN A 110 -12.14 -16.28 -0.23
C ASN A 110 -12.65 -15.32 0.86
N PRO A 111 -13.96 -15.32 1.18
CA PRO A 111 -14.49 -14.49 2.25
C PRO A 111 -13.84 -14.95 3.57
N ARG A 112 -13.35 -13.96 4.34
CA ARG A 112 -12.82 -14.18 5.70
C ARG A 112 -13.93 -14.46 6.69
#